data_89fd65f4136725b240166b2457675c87
#
_entry.id   89fd65f4136725b240166b2457675c87
#
_cell.length_a   1.000
_cell.length_b   1.000
_cell.length_c   1.000
_cell.angle_alpha   90.00
_cell.angle_beta   90.00
_cell.angle_gamma   90.00
#
_symmetry.space_group_name_H-M   'P 1'
#
loop_
_entity.id
_entity.type
_entity.pdbx_description
1 polymer ?
#
loop_
_entity_poly.entity_id
_entity_poly.type
_entity_poly.pdbx_seq_one_letter_code
_entity_poly.pdbx_strand_id
1 'polypeptide(L)'
;MSQWTPRAAKVSLDTLYLLPIYLAPIEGEAVVSRDANLSDGRRKLMPLTPAVFFILFALADGEKHGYAIMQQVSVLSGEKVRMGPGTLYTTIQRLLALSLIEETTSDEGDERRRYYRLTRAGKTILQAEIARMDAVLKIAQKKKLVPGHAQ
;
A
#
# COMPACT_ATOMS: atom_id res chain seq x y z
N MET A 1 28.55 36.15 2.04
CA MET A 1 27.45 35.41 2.66
C MET A 1 26.85 34.48 1.61
N SER A 2 27.25 33.24 1.61
CA SER A 2 26.72 32.26 0.69
C SER A 2 25.38 31.77 1.24
N GLN A 3 24.31 32.09 0.56
CA GLN A 3 23.01 31.52 0.84
C GLN A 3 23.01 30.03 0.36
N TRP A 4 23.14 29.12 1.30
CA TRP A 4 22.95 27.72 1.03
C TRP A 4 21.45 27.43 0.88
N THR A 5 20.98 27.34 -0.36
CA THR A 5 19.65 26.82 -0.65
C THR A 5 19.77 25.31 -0.80
N PRO A 6 19.13 24.51 0.05
CA PRO A 6 19.10 23.07 -0.19
C PRO A 6 18.32 22.84 -1.47
N ARG A 7 19.00 22.43 -2.53
CA ARG A 7 18.36 21.82 -3.69
C ARG A 7 17.51 20.69 -3.17
N ALA A 8 16.22 20.74 -3.47
CA ALA A 8 15.35 19.60 -3.25
C ALA A 8 15.97 18.41 -3.97
N ALA A 9 16.63 17.54 -3.22
CA ALA A 9 17.20 16.34 -3.75
C ALA A 9 16.02 15.50 -4.29
N LYS A 10 16.03 15.19 -5.57
CA LYS A 10 15.17 14.15 -6.12
C LYS A 10 15.55 12.84 -5.43
N VAL A 11 14.83 12.54 -4.38
CA VAL A 11 14.98 11.26 -3.69
C VAL A 11 14.48 10.19 -4.66
N SER A 12 15.36 9.31 -5.11
CA SER A 12 14.96 8.19 -5.96
C SER A 12 14.03 7.27 -5.16
N LEU A 13 13.15 6.56 -5.86
CA LEU A 13 12.27 5.57 -5.26
C LEU A 13 13.01 4.59 -4.34
N ASP A 14 14.25 4.22 -4.70
CA ASP A 14 15.09 3.31 -3.92
C ASP A 14 15.50 3.90 -2.57
N THR A 15 15.63 5.21 -2.46
CA THR A 15 15.98 5.89 -1.21
C THR A 15 14.79 5.99 -0.25
N LEU A 16 13.55 6.03 -0.76
CA LEU A 16 12.33 6.02 0.06
C LEU A 16 12.15 4.68 0.83
N TYR A 17 12.74 3.59 0.35
CA TYR A 17 12.72 2.30 1.03
C TYR A 17 13.71 2.19 2.19
N LEU A 18 14.74 3.04 2.22
CA LEU A 18 15.86 2.98 3.16
C LEU A 18 15.84 4.08 4.22
N LEU A 19 14.95 5.06 4.11
CA LEU A 19 14.85 6.11 5.13
C LEU A 19 14.19 5.54 6.39
N PRO A 20 14.90 5.52 7.51
CA PRO A 20 14.29 5.19 8.78
C PRO A 20 13.19 6.22 9.09
N ILE A 21 12.08 5.74 9.62
CA ILE A 21 10.85 6.45 9.97
C ILE A 21 11.07 7.65 10.93
N TYR A 22 12.30 7.97 11.28
CA TYR A 22 12.70 8.90 12.34
C TYR A 22 13.14 10.30 11.89
N LEU A 23 12.77 10.79 10.71
CA LEU A 23 12.87 12.24 10.51
C LEU A 23 11.56 12.88 10.98
N ALA A 24 11.55 13.29 12.24
CA ALA A 24 10.48 14.09 12.80
C ALA A 24 10.36 15.40 11.99
N PRO A 25 9.14 15.79 11.57
CA PRO A 25 8.96 16.99 10.77
C PRO A 25 9.20 18.24 11.61
N ILE A 26 9.89 19.19 11.04
CA ILE A 26 9.97 20.57 11.55
C ILE A 26 8.60 21.20 11.30
N GLU A 27 7.97 21.68 12.36
CA GLU A 27 6.63 22.25 12.32
C GLU A 27 6.57 23.50 11.42
N GLY A 28 5.57 23.59 10.56
CA GLY A 28 5.13 24.80 9.88
C GLY A 28 5.11 24.77 8.35
N GLU A 29 6.13 24.27 7.65
CA GLU A 29 6.16 24.19 6.17
C GLU A 29 5.93 22.76 5.65
N ALA A 30 5.90 21.80 6.52
CA ALA A 30 5.93 20.38 6.18
C ALA A 30 4.56 19.81 5.73
N VAL A 31 3.45 20.47 6.01
CA VAL A 31 2.11 19.88 5.79
C VAL A 31 1.77 19.83 4.30
N VAL A 32 1.97 20.92 3.57
CA VAL A 32 1.68 20.97 2.12
C VAL A 32 2.65 20.08 1.34
N SER A 33 3.93 20.07 1.72
CA SER A 33 4.95 19.18 1.16
C SER A 33 4.68 17.70 1.43
N ARG A 34 4.14 17.37 2.60
CA ARG A 34 3.80 16.00 2.96
C ARG A 34 2.68 15.44 2.09
N ASP A 35 1.60 16.17 1.92
CA ASP A 35 0.47 15.72 1.12
C ASP A 35 0.84 15.57 -0.36
N ALA A 36 1.65 16.47 -0.89
CA ALA A 36 2.19 16.37 -2.24
C ALA A 36 3.10 15.15 -2.41
N ASN A 37 4.01 14.89 -1.47
CA ASN A 37 4.90 13.73 -1.48
C ASN A 37 4.12 12.41 -1.31
N LEU A 38 3.13 12.39 -0.43
CA LEU A 38 2.27 11.22 -0.25
C LEU A 38 1.45 10.93 -1.50
N SER A 39 0.88 11.94 -2.16
CA SER A 39 0.11 11.76 -3.38
C SER A 39 0.97 11.27 -4.55
N ASP A 40 2.19 11.77 -4.68
CA ASP A 40 3.15 11.32 -5.68
C ASP A 40 3.65 9.89 -5.38
N GLY A 41 4.00 9.59 -4.13
CA GLY A 41 4.38 8.26 -3.70
C GLY A 41 3.28 7.21 -3.95
N ARG A 42 2.03 7.58 -3.72
CA ARG A 42 0.86 6.72 -4.01
C ARG A 42 0.67 6.48 -5.50
N ARG A 43 0.83 7.51 -6.35
CA ARG A 43 0.77 7.35 -7.82
C ARG A 43 1.87 6.43 -8.34
N LYS A 44 3.07 6.52 -7.79
CA LYS A 44 4.21 5.68 -8.18
C LYS A 44 4.05 4.20 -7.78
N LEU A 45 3.09 3.89 -6.90
CA LEU A 45 2.73 2.50 -6.61
C LEU A 45 1.98 1.82 -7.75
N MET A 46 1.32 2.58 -8.60
CA MET A 46 0.49 2.04 -9.68
C MET A 46 1.31 1.67 -10.92
N PRO A 47 1.07 0.52 -11.56
CA PRO A 47 0.18 -0.57 -11.11
C PRO A 47 0.73 -1.24 -9.85
N LEU A 48 -0.18 -1.72 -9.00
CA LEU A 48 0.21 -2.36 -7.74
C LEU A 48 0.95 -3.67 -8.00
N THR A 49 2.00 -3.92 -7.21
CA THR A 49 2.58 -5.27 -7.18
C THR A 49 1.59 -6.26 -6.58
N PRO A 50 1.65 -7.56 -6.94
CA PRO A 50 0.74 -8.55 -6.36
C PRO A 50 0.74 -8.56 -4.83
N ALA A 51 1.91 -8.43 -4.20
CA ALA A 51 2.02 -8.38 -2.75
C ALA A 51 1.23 -7.20 -2.15
N VAL A 52 1.43 -5.99 -2.67
CA VAL A 52 0.72 -4.79 -2.21
C VAL A 52 -0.77 -4.90 -2.48
N PHE A 53 -1.16 -5.34 -3.68
CA PHE A 53 -2.57 -5.52 -4.03
C PHE A 53 -3.28 -6.45 -3.05
N PHE A 54 -2.74 -7.66 -2.83
CA PHE A 54 -3.39 -8.63 -1.98
C PHE A 54 -3.38 -8.26 -0.49
N ILE A 55 -2.39 -7.50 0.00
CA ILE A 55 -2.42 -6.96 1.36
C ILE A 55 -3.56 -5.95 1.51
N LEU A 56 -3.68 -4.98 0.60
CA LEU A 56 -4.78 -4.01 0.63
C LEU A 56 -6.14 -4.70 0.46
N PHE A 57 -6.20 -5.70 -0.41
CA PHE A 57 -7.42 -6.47 -0.66
C PHE A 57 -7.83 -7.31 0.56
N ALA A 58 -6.86 -7.91 1.27
CA ALA A 58 -7.11 -8.64 2.50
C ALA A 58 -7.67 -7.75 3.63
N LEU A 59 -7.35 -6.46 3.62
CA LEU A 59 -7.84 -5.47 4.59
C LEU A 59 -9.15 -4.80 4.17
N ALA A 60 -9.70 -5.13 3.00
CA ALA A 60 -10.90 -4.46 2.49
C ALA A 60 -12.16 -4.82 3.28
N ASP A 61 -12.18 -5.98 3.92
CA ASP A 61 -13.30 -6.50 4.72
C ASP A 61 -13.13 -6.29 6.24
N GLY A 62 -12.08 -5.58 6.66
CA GLY A 62 -11.87 -5.23 8.06
C GLY A 62 -10.42 -5.29 8.50
N GLU A 63 -10.21 -4.92 9.76
CA GLU A 63 -8.87 -4.93 10.36
C GLU A 63 -8.36 -6.35 10.60
N LYS A 64 -7.05 -6.53 10.47
CA LYS A 64 -6.37 -7.81 10.67
C LYS A 64 -4.98 -7.62 11.25
N HIS A 65 -4.54 -8.57 12.06
CA HIS A 65 -3.14 -8.66 12.49
C HIS A 65 -2.26 -9.26 11.38
N GLY A 66 -0.94 -9.06 11.47
CA GLY A 66 0.00 -9.45 10.42
C GLY A 66 -0.11 -10.90 9.96
N TYR A 67 -0.25 -11.84 10.89
CA TYR A 67 -0.37 -13.26 10.53
C TYR A 67 -1.67 -13.55 9.73
N ALA A 68 -2.79 -12.95 10.14
CA ALA A 68 -4.05 -13.09 9.40
C ALA A 68 -3.96 -12.48 7.99
N ILE A 69 -3.22 -11.37 7.83
CA ILE A 69 -2.95 -10.79 6.51
C ILE A 69 -2.19 -11.79 5.64
N MET A 70 -1.12 -12.42 6.16
CA MET A 70 -0.36 -13.43 5.39
C MET A 70 -1.23 -14.58 4.91
N GLN A 71 -2.07 -15.12 5.79
CA GLN A 71 -2.99 -16.20 5.44
C GLN A 71 -3.99 -15.76 4.37
N GLN A 72 -4.61 -14.60 4.54
CA GLN A 72 -5.56 -14.06 3.57
C GLN A 72 -4.91 -13.80 2.21
N VAL A 73 -3.71 -13.26 2.16
CA VAL A 73 -2.96 -13.05 0.91
C VAL A 73 -2.75 -14.37 0.18
N SER A 74 -2.36 -15.44 0.89
CA SER A 74 -2.20 -16.76 0.30
C SER A 74 -3.52 -17.27 -0.28
N VAL A 75 -4.60 -17.22 0.48
CA VAL A 75 -5.94 -17.68 0.05
C VAL A 75 -6.44 -16.85 -1.14
N LEU A 76 -6.46 -15.53 -1.05
CA LEU A 76 -6.99 -14.64 -2.09
C LEU A 76 -6.20 -14.72 -3.39
N SER A 77 -4.91 -15.01 -3.33
CA SER A 77 -4.07 -15.18 -4.52
C SER A 77 -4.10 -16.60 -5.10
N GLY A 78 -4.87 -17.51 -4.54
CA GLY A 78 -4.84 -18.92 -4.91
C GLY A 78 -3.45 -19.52 -4.70
N GLU A 79 -2.81 -19.19 -3.59
CA GLU A 79 -1.45 -19.59 -3.20
C GLU A 79 -0.33 -19.12 -4.13
N LYS A 80 -0.63 -18.21 -5.06
CA LYS A 80 0.36 -17.67 -6.01
C LYS A 80 1.26 -16.60 -5.37
N VAL A 81 0.75 -15.90 -4.38
CA VAL A 81 1.52 -14.90 -3.63
C VAL A 81 1.75 -15.41 -2.22
N ARG A 82 2.98 -15.83 -1.96
CA ARG A 82 3.42 -16.24 -0.61
C ARG A 82 4.48 -15.26 -0.14
N MET A 83 4.34 -14.80 1.08
CA MET A 83 5.30 -13.90 1.69
C MET A 83 5.66 -14.38 3.09
N GLY A 84 6.94 -14.27 3.42
CA GLY A 84 7.40 -14.49 4.79
C GLY A 84 7.13 -13.27 5.68
N PRO A 85 7.30 -13.42 7.01
CA PRO A 85 7.09 -12.33 7.96
C PRO A 85 7.91 -11.08 7.64
N GLY A 86 9.18 -11.21 7.24
CA GLY A 86 10.03 -10.09 6.89
C GLY A 86 9.50 -9.27 5.72
N THR A 87 9.10 -9.93 4.64
CA THR A 87 8.53 -9.28 3.46
C THR A 87 7.19 -8.61 3.80
N LEU A 88 6.34 -9.28 4.59
CA LEU A 88 5.08 -8.70 5.03
C LEU A 88 5.31 -7.42 5.82
N TYR A 89 6.13 -7.46 6.87
CA TYR A 89 6.34 -6.29 7.72
C TYR A 89 7.02 -5.14 6.99
N THR A 90 7.97 -5.41 6.09
CA THR A 90 8.57 -4.38 5.24
C THR A 90 7.50 -3.71 4.36
N THR A 91 6.61 -4.50 3.78
CA THR A 91 5.52 -3.96 2.94
C THR A 91 4.52 -3.17 3.79
N ILE A 92 4.15 -3.67 4.97
CA ILE A 92 3.28 -2.96 5.93
C ILE A 92 3.87 -1.60 6.30
N GLN A 93 5.15 -1.54 6.66
CA GLN A 93 5.81 -0.28 7.01
C GLN A 93 5.74 0.73 5.87
N ARG A 94 5.96 0.27 4.64
CA ARG A 94 5.81 1.11 3.45
C ARG A 94 4.39 1.63 3.28
N LEU A 95 3.39 0.79 3.46
CA LEU A 95 1.97 1.17 3.33
C LEU A 95 1.54 2.14 4.44
N LEU A 96 2.06 1.98 5.66
CA LEU A 96 1.89 2.92 6.78
C LEU A 96 2.51 4.28 6.42
N ALA A 97 3.75 4.30 5.92
CA ALA A 97 4.45 5.52 5.51
C ALA A 97 3.70 6.29 4.41
N LEU A 98 2.99 5.59 3.53
CA LEU A 98 2.15 6.17 2.49
C LEU A 98 0.72 6.48 2.96
N SER A 99 0.42 6.23 4.22
CA SER A 99 -0.92 6.38 4.81
C SER A 99 -2.02 5.65 4.04
N LEU A 100 -1.70 4.49 3.49
CA LEU A 100 -2.67 3.62 2.81
C LEU A 100 -3.33 2.65 3.78
N ILE A 101 -2.64 2.32 4.84
CA ILE A 101 -3.13 1.59 6.00
C ILE A 101 -2.77 2.36 7.26
N GLU A 102 -3.43 2.05 8.35
CA GLU A 102 -3.12 2.55 9.67
C GLU A 102 -3.12 1.42 10.69
N GLU A 103 -2.33 1.59 11.74
CA GLU A 103 -2.29 0.66 12.87
C GLU A 103 -3.46 0.97 13.80
N THR A 104 -4.11 -0.08 14.29
CA THR A 104 -5.20 0.02 15.25
C THR A 104 -4.86 -0.78 16.50
N THR A 105 -5.40 -0.35 17.63
CA THR A 105 -5.38 -1.14 18.86
C THR A 105 -6.64 -1.98 18.90
N SER A 106 -6.51 -3.30 19.08
CA SER A 106 -7.69 -4.12 19.29
C SER A 106 -8.16 -3.98 20.74
N ASP A 107 -9.46 -3.82 20.91
CA ASP A 107 -10.10 -3.81 22.23
C ASP A 107 -10.15 -5.22 22.88
N GLU A 108 -9.76 -6.26 22.15
CA GLU A 108 -9.80 -7.65 22.60
C GLU A 108 -8.48 -8.10 23.26
N GLY A 109 -8.06 -7.43 24.32
CA GLY A 109 -7.22 -7.99 25.39
C GLY A 109 -5.82 -8.54 25.04
N ASP A 110 -5.39 -8.56 23.80
CA ASP A 110 -4.04 -8.98 23.41
C ASP A 110 -3.19 -7.76 23.00
N GLU A 111 -2.71 -7.03 23.98
CA GLU A 111 -1.86 -5.83 23.83
C GLU A 111 -0.56 -6.08 23.01
N ARG A 112 -0.27 -7.34 22.67
CA ARG A 112 0.93 -7.73 21.94
C ARG A 112 0.73 -7.78 20.44
N ARG A 113 -0.52 -7.78 19.93
CA ARG A 113 -0.82 -7.90 18.50
C ARG A 113 -1.15 -6.55 17.90
N ARG A 114 -0.43 -6.19 16.86
CA ARG A 114 -0.72 -5.00 16.06
C ARG A 114 -1.73 -5.37 14.98
N TYR A 115 -2.81 -4.59 14.93
CA TYR A 115 -3.84 -4.70 13.91
C TYR A 115 -3.68 -3.57 12.90
N TYR A 116 -4.09 -3.82 11.69
CA TYR A 116 -4.00 -2.88 10.58
C TYR A 116 -5.34 -2.80 9.87
N ARG A 117 -5.69 -1.62 9.40
CA ARG A 117 -6.89 -1.41 8.59
C ARG A 117 -6.59 -0.49 7.42
N LEU A 118 -7.44 -0.55 6.37
CA LEU A 118 -7.38 0.40 5.25
C LEU A 118 -7.75 1.80 5.70
N THR A 119 -6.97 2.78 5.23
CA THR A 119 -7.39 4.18 5.25
C THR A 119 -8.31 4.46 4.05
N ARG A 120 -8.93 5.64 4.04
CA ARG A 120 -9.67 6.13 2.87
C ARG A 120 -8.79 6.17 1.62
N ALA A 121 -7.54 6.62 1.74
CA ALA A 121 -6.57 6.63 0.67
C ALA A 121 -6.22 5.23 0.16
N GLY A 122 -6.03 4.26 1.08
CA GLY A 122 -5.79 2.87 0.73
C GLY A 122 -6.95 2.26 -0.05
N LYS A 123 -8.19 2.54 0.37
CA LYS A 123 -9.38 2.10 -0.35
C LYS A 123 -9.45 2.69 -1.75
N THR A 124 -9.15 3.99 -1.91
CA THR A 124 -9.15 4.66 -3.21
C THR A 124 -8.11 4.06 -4.17
N ILE A 125 -6.90 3.79 -3.69
CA ILE A 125 -5.84 3.16 -4.49
C ILE A 125 -6.22 1.73 -4.89
N LEU A 126 -6.77 0.95 -3.98
CA LEU A 126 -7.26 -0.40 -4.27
C LEU A 126 -8.37 -0.38 -5.33
N GLN A 127 -9.34 0.51 -5.20
CA GLN A 127 -10.41 0.67 -6.17
C GLN A 127 -9.89 1.08 -7.56
N ALA A 128 -8.91 1.97 -7.63
CA ALA A 128 -8.27 2.36 -8.88
C ALA A 128 -7.57 1.18 -9.57
N GLU A 129 -6.88 0.34 -8.80
CA GLU A 129 -6.24 -0.86 -9.34
C GLU A 129 -7.26 -1.89 -9.84
N ILE A 130 -8.34 -2.12 -9.11
CA ILE A 130 -9.44 -3.01 -9.53
C ILE A 130 -10.07 -2.48 -10.84
N ALA A 131 -10.32 -1.17 -10.94
CA ALA A 131 -10.85 -0.56 -12.17
C ALA A 131 -9.89 -0.73 -13.36
N ARG A 132 -8.57 -0.63 -13.12
CA ARG A 132 -7.55 -0.89 -14.14
C ARG A 132 -7.59 -2.36 -14.61
N MET A 133 -7.70 -3.31 -13.68
CA MET A 133 -7.83 -4.74 -13.99
C MET A 133 -9.10 -5.04 -14.79
N ASP A 134 -10.23 -4.46 -14.40
CA ASP A 134 -11.50 -4.58 -15.12
C ASP A 134 -11.41 -4.06 -16.56
N ALA A 135 -10.76 -2.92 -16.77
CA ALA A 135 -10.52 -2.37 -18.10
C ALA A 135 -9.68 -3.33 -18.97
N VAL A 136 -8.63 -3.93 -18.41
CA VAL A 136 -7.80 -4.93 -19.11
C VAL A 136 -8.63 -6.18 -19.43
N LEU A 137 -9.45 -6.66 -18.48
CA LEU A 137 -10.32 -7.80 -18.69
C LEU A 137 -11.32 -7.57 -19.83
N LYS A 138 -11.93 -6.40 -19.91
CA LYS A 138 -12.83 -6.01 -21.00
C LYS A 138 -12.14 -6.02 -22.36
N ILE A 139 -10.88 -5.58 -22.43
CA ILE A 139 -10.08 -5.64 -23.65
C ILE A 139 -9.77 -7.11 -24.00
N ALA A 140 -9.40 -7.93 -23.04
CA ALA A 140 -9.10 -9.34 -23.23
C ALA A 140 -10.34 -10.12 -23.74
N GLN A 141 -11.52 -9.79 -23.22
CA GLN A 141 -12.79 -10.34 -23.71
C GLN A 141 -13.04 -9.99 -25.19
N LYS A 142 -12.86 -8.71 -25.57
CA LYS A 142 -12.96 -8.26 -26.97
C LYS A 142 -11.98 -9.00 -27.89
N LYS A 143 -10.79 -9.31 -27.38
CA LYS A 143 -9.76 -10.09 -28.09
C LYS A 143 -10.00 -11.60 -28.04
N LYS A 144 -11.08 -12.07 -27.42
CA LYS A 144 -11.41 -13.49 -27.23
C LYS A 144 -10.33 -14.30 -26.49
N LEU A 145 -9.57 -13.64 -25.61
CA LEU A 145 -8.53 -14.26 -24.80
C LEU A 145 -9.07 -14.85 -23.49
N VAL A 146 -10.29 -14.49 -23.11
CA VAL A 146 -10.98 -14.99 -21.92
C VAL A 146 -12.22 -15.74 -22.38
N PRO A 147 -12.47 -16.96 -21.88
CA PRO A 147 -13.74 -17.64 -22.16
C PRO A 147 -14.90 -16.73 -21.77
N GLY A 148 -15.86 -16.55 -22.68
CA GLY A 148 -17.07 -15.82 -22.37
C GLY A 148 -17.77 -16.52 -21.19
N HIS A 149 -18.09 -15.76 -20.14
CA HIS A 149 -19.03 -16.27 -19.16
C HIS A 149 -20.37 -16.41 -19.89
N ALA A 150 -20.78 -17.64 -20.12
CA ALA A 150 -22.17 -17.90 -20.52
C ALA A 150 -23.05 -17.32 -19.41
N GLN A 151 -23.87 -16.33 -19.78
CA GLN A 151 -24.94 -15.81 -18.93
C GLN A 151 -26.02 -16.86 -18.78
#